data_d25c37d03db2a84d6530f72c77ee089f
#
_entry.id   d25c37d03db2a84d6530f72c77ee089f
#
_cell.length_a   1.000
_cell.length_b   1.000
_cell.length_c   1.000
_cell.angle_alpha   90.00
_cell.angle_beta   90.00
_cell.angle_gamma   90.00
#
_symmetry.space_group_name_H-M   'P 1'
#
loop_
_entity.id
_entity.type
_entity.pdbx_description
1 polymer ?
#
loop_
_entity_poly.entity_id
_entity_poly.type
_entity_poly.pdbx_seq_one_letter_code
_entity_poly.pdbx_strand_id
1 'polypeptide(L)'
;MYIFDGNPNGRIMCELSNWNGRIYKVSRNELSVFSQRADAENTGVYFLLGKDENNTDTVYIGEAEKVCTRLKQHLHDADYWSDAIVVISKDNLLNKAHVKYLENRFYCLAQDSGRAVIINSTVPTCSSISEYDEAMLQEFISNARLLVNTLGYKLFDTLEESSVGQQSGPTCFFINAAR
;
A
#
# COMPACT_ATOMS: atom_id res chain seq x y z
N MET A 1 11.25 7.43 -4.95
CA MET A 1 11.53 6.27 -4.08
C MET A 1 12.86 6.51 -3.37
N TYR A 2 12.92 6.25 -2.07
CA TYR A 2 14.11 6.39 -1.24
C TYR A 2 14.35 5.07 -0.49
N ILE A 3 15.55 4.48 -0.65
CA ILE A 3 15.96 3.23 0.01
C ILE A 3 16.86 3.61 1.17
N PHE A 4 16.43 3.27 2.40
CA PHE A 4 17.23 3.52 3.58
C PHE A 4 18.37 2.50 3.66
N ASP A 5 19.54 2.98 4.07
CA ASP A 5 20.74 2.16 4.29
C ASP A 5 21.21 1.35 3.07
N GLY A 6 20.74 1.69 1.85
CA GLY A 6 21.11 1.01 0.61
C GLY A 6 20.62 -0.45 0.52
N ASN A 7 19.75 -0.89 1.43
CA ASN A 7 19.22 -2.25 1.47
C ASN A 7 17.81 -2.32 0.82
N PRO A 8 17.65 -2.92 -0.36
CA PRO A 8 16.35 -3.03 -1.03
C PRO A 8 15.35 -3.92 -0.28
N ASN A 9 15.82 -4.80 0.59
CA ASN A 9 14.98 -5.66 1.43
C ASN A 9 14.60 -5.00 2.76
N GLY A 10 15.23 -3.87 3.11
CA GLY A 10 14.98 -3.13 4.33
C GLY A 10 13.81 -2.15 4.22
N ARG A 11 14.05 -0.94 4.73
CA ARG A 11 13.04 0.13 4.70
C ARG A 11 13.10 0.90 3.39
N ILE A 12 11.94 1.10 2.77
CA ILE A 12 11.79 1.92 1.56
C ILE A 12 10.69 2.95 1.81
N MET A 13 10.91 4.18 1.37
CA MET A 13 9.91 5.23 1.34
C MET A 13 9.60 5.59 -0.11
N CYS A 14 8.31 5.68 -0.44
CA CYS A 14 7.83 6.09 -1.75
C CYS A 14 6.90 7.28 -1.62
N GLU A 15 7.09 8.25 -2.51
CA GLU A 15 6.24 9.45 -2.65
C GLU A 15 6.09 9.81 -4.13
N LEU A 16 5.01 10.52 -4.45
CA LEU A 16 4.85 11.26 -5.69
C LEU A 16 4.90 12.77 -5.37
N SER A 17 5.42 13.55 -6.32
CA SER A 17 5.60 15.00 -6.13
C SER A 17 4.27 15.76 -5.98
N ASN A 18 3.23 15.27 -6.65
CA ASN A 18 1.89 15.85 -6.69
C ASN A 18 0.88 15.13 -5.77
N TRP A 19 1.36 14.30 -4.83
CA TRP A 19 0.51 13.52 -3.95
C TRP A 19 0.86 13.78 -2.48
N ASN A 20 -0.17 13.93 -1.67
CA ASN A 20 -0.02 14.13 -0.23
C ASN A 20 0.23 12.84 0.56
N GLY A 21 0.06 11.68 -0.06
CA GLY A 21 0.34 10.39 0.57
C GLY A 21 1.84 10.08 0.61
N ARG A 22 2.18 9.17 1.52
CA ARG A 22 3.51 8.57 1.67
C ARG A 22 3.35 7.10 1.96
N ILE A 23 4.20 6.28 1.33
CA ILE A 23 4.25 4.85 1.57
C ILE A 23 5.59 4.47 2.18
N TYR A 24 5.54 3.61 3.16
CA TYR A 24 6.70 2.90 3.70
C TYR A 24 6.56 1.41 3.48
N LYS A 25 7.59 0.77 2.93
CA LYS A 25 7.83 -0.66 3.12
C LYS A 25 8.75 -0.82 4.32
N VAL A 26 8.39 -1.67 5.26
CA VAL A 26 9.14 -1.91 6.49
C VAL A 26 9.17 -3.41 6.75
N SER A 27 10.37 -4.01 6.81
CA SER A 27 10.50 -5.38 7.26
C SER A 27 10.20 -5.50 8.75
N ARG A 28 9.60 -6.62 9.16
CA ARG A 28 9.22 -6.87 10.56
C ARG A 28 10.36 -6.57 11.55
N ASN A 29 11.58 -6.97 11.21
CA ASN A 29 12.76 -6.76 12.05
C ASN A 29 13.19 -5.29 12.17
N GLU A 30 12.75 -4.41 11.28
CA GLU A 30 13.11 -2.99 11.26
C GLU A 30 12.01 -2.08 11.82
N LEU A 31 10.94 -2.65 12.38
CA LEU A 31 9.85 -1.87 12.93
C LEU A 31 10.30 -0.95 14.09
N SER A 32 11.28 -1.37 14.89
CA SER A 32 11.83 -0.56 15.98
C SER A 32 12.51 0.72 15.45
N VAL A 33 13.23 0.60 14.33
CA VAL A 33 13.89 1.75 13.69
C VAL A 33 12.86 2.63 12.96
N PHE A 34 11.87 2.04 12.30
CA PHE A 34 10.75 2.78 11.71
C PHE A 34 10.02 3.63 12.75
N SER A 35 9.84 3.10 13.97
CA SER A 35 9.13 3.80 15.06
C SER A 35 9.80 5.08 15.55
N GLN A 36 11.05 5.33 15.19
CA GLN A 36 11.78 6.57 15.53
C GLN A 36 11.46 7.74 14.59
N ARG A 37 10.72 7.49 13.52
CA ARG A 37 10.33 8.54 12.59
C ARG A 37 9.21 9.40 13.15
N ALA A 38 9.25 10.69 12.88
CA ALA A 38 8.25 11.64 13.36
C ALA A 38 6.83 11.34 12.82
N ASP A 39 6.74 10.74 11.62
CA ASP A 39 5.49 10.41 10.93
C ASP A 39 5.04 8.95 11.11
N ALA A 40 5.77 8.14 11.89
CA ALA A 40 5.43 6.73 12.11
C ALA A 40 4.10 6.52 12.84
N GLU A 41 3.67 7.50 13.63
CA GLU A 41 2.40 7.46 14.38
C GLU A 41 1.27 8.21 13.66
N ASN A 42 1.46 8.65 12.40
CA ASN A 42 0.38 9.25 11.64
C ASN A 42 -0.77 8.26 11.40
N THR A 43 -1.97 8.80 11.24
CA THR A 43 -3.17 8.05 10.87
C THR A 43 -3.02 7.47 9.46
N GLY A 44 -3.39 6.20 9.27
CA GLY A 44 -3.26 5.57 7.97
C GLY A 44 -3.79 4.14 7.90
N VAL A 45 -3.53 3.50 6.77
CA VAL A 45 -3.80 2.09 6.53
C VAL A 45 -2.49 1.33 6.38
N TYR A 46 -2.52 0.02 6.64
CA TYR A 46 -1.33 -0.81 6.51
C TYR A 46 -1.70 -2.20 5.98
N PHE A 47 -0.74 -2.81 5.29
CA PHE A 47 -0.85 -4.14 4.73
C PHE A 47 0.27 -5.00 5.31
N LEU A 48 -0.07 -6.05 6.06
CA LEU A 48 0.90 -7.02 6.55
C LEU A 48 1.00 -8.15 5.55
N LEU A 49 2.20 -8.38 5.06
CA LEU A 49 2.50 -9.31 3.98
C LEU A 49 3.28 -10.50 4.50
N GLY A 50 2.87 -11.69 4.12
CA GLY A 50 3.53 -12.92 4.52
C GLY A 50 3.22 -14.06 3.57
N LYS A 51 3.49 -15.27 4.06
CA LYS A 51 3.16 -16.51 3.36
C LYS A 51 2.56 -17.50 4.33
N ASP A 52 1.63 -18.30 3.83
CA ASP A 52 1.09 -19.43 4.58
C ASP A 52 2.04 -20.67 4.54
N GLU A 53 1.60 -21.74 5.18
CA GLU A 53 2.34 -23.01 5.23
C GLU A 53 2.56 -23.63 3.84
N ASN A 54 1.72 -23.27 2.85
CA ASN A 54 1.81 -23.74 1.47
C ASN A 54 2.64 -22.79 0.59
N ASN A 55 3.31 -21.79 1.18
CA ASN A 55 4.06 -20.74 0.49
C ASN A 55 3.19 -19.83 -0.39
N THR A 56 1.86 -19.76 -0.11
CA THR A 56 0.94 -18.84 -0.77
C THR A 56 1.04 -17.46 -0.13
N ASP A 57 1.04 -16.41 -0.96
CA ASP A 57 1.09 -15.05 -0.47
C ASP A 57 -0.17 -14.71 0.32
N THR A 58 0.02 -14.13 1.49
CA THR A 58 -1.05 -13.71 2.40
C THR A 58 -0.98 -12.21 2.66
N VAL A 59 -2.13 -11.60 2.88
CA VAL A 59 -2.24 -10.18 3.24
C VAL A 59 -3.27 -9.98 4.34
N TYR A 60 -2.88 -9.20 5.36
CA TYR A 60 -3.81 -8.59 6.31
C TYR A 60 -3.90 -7.10 6.02
N ILE A 61 -5.10 -6.56 5.93
CA ILE A 61 -5.37 -5.14 5.67
C ILE A 61 -5.96 -4.53 6.93
N GLY A 62 -5.38 -3.44 7.42
CA GLY A 62 -5.83 -2.79 8.62
C GLY A 62 -5.70 -1.27 8.57
N GLU A 63 -6.40 -0.60 9.49
CA GLU A 63 -6.33 0.82 9.71
C GLU A 63 -5.89 1.16 11.14
N ALA A 64 -5.32 2.32 11.33
CA ALA A 64 -5.03 2.84 12.67
C ALA A 64 -4.91 4.36 12.69
N GLU A 65 -5.31 4.97 13.81
CA GLU A 65 -5.04 6.37 14.10
C GLU A 65 -3.58 6.60 14.53
N LYS A 66 -2.92 5.52 14.99
CA LYS A 66 -1.49 5.46 15.31
C LYS A 66 -0.91 4.18 14.73
N VAL A 67 -0.45 4.27 13.47
CA VAL A 67 -0.08 3.08 12.70
C VAL A 67 1.06 2.30 13.36
N CYS A 68 2.13 2.96 13.80
CA CYS A 68 3.27 2.26 14.40
C CYS A 68 2.91 1.55 15.71
N THR A 69 2.10 2.18 16.55
CA THR A 69 1.58 1.54 17.76
C THR A 69 0.78 0.28 17.43
N ARG A 70 -0.05 0.33 16.39
CA ARG A 70 -0.83 -0.84 15.95
C ARG A 70 0.06 -1.95 15.39
N LEU A 71 1.07 -1.60 14.58
CA LEU A 71 2.05 -2.57 14.07
C LEU A 71 2.84 -3.27 15.19
N LYS A 72 3.19 -2.55 16.26
CA LYS A 72 3.85 -3.15 17.43
C LYS A 72 2.96 -4.17 18.14
N GLN A 73 1.64 -3.96 18.19
CA GLN A 73 0.69 -4.97 18.70
C GLN A 73 0.75 -6.24 17.85
N HIS A 74 0.76 -6.12 16.51
CA HIS A 74 0.90 -7.27 15.60
C HIS A 74 2.22 -8.03 15.73
N LEU A 75 3.28 -7.45 16.32
CA LEU A 75 4.50 -8.21 16.64
C LEU A 75 4.26 -9.28 17.72
N HIS A 76 3.33 -9.01 18.63
CA HIS A 76 3.02 -9.94 19.74
C HIS A 76 1.99 -10.99 19.35
N ASP A 77 1.10 -10.67 18.43
CA ASP A 77 -0.08 -11.47 18.17
C ASP A 77 0.14 -12.62 17.17
N ALA A 78 1.12 -12.51 16.25
CA ALA A 78 1.33 -13.57 15.27
C ALA A 78 2.60 -13.43 14.41
N ASP A 79 3.14 -14.57 13.96
CA ASP A 79 4.33 -14.67 13.10
C ASP A 79 3.99 -14.79 11.61
N TYR A 80 2.75 -14.45 11.20
CA TYR A 80 2.28 -14.67 9.83
C TYR A 80 2.79 -13.63 8.81
N TRP A 81 3.51 -12.59 9.20
CA TRP A 81 3.95 -11.53 8.30
C TRP A 81 5.45 -11.25 8.40
N SER A 82 6.07 -10.91 7.28
CA SER A 82 7.49 -10.56 7.15
C SER A 82 7.70 -9.08 6.84
N ASP A 83 6.80 -8.48 6.08
CA ASP A 83 6.87 -7.10 5.63
C ASP A 83 5.54 -6.38 5.90
N ALA A 84 5.64 -5.09 6.20
CA ALA A 84 4.50 -4.19 6.28
C ALA A 84 4.61 -3.09 5.23
N ILE A 85 3.52 -2.80 4.54
CA ILE A 85 3.35 -1.57 3.76
C ILE A 85 2.47 -0.64 4.58
N VAL A 86 2.96 0.56 4.85
CA VAL A 86 2.26 1.60 5.59
C VAL A 86 1.93 2.73 4.64
N VAL A 87 0.68 3.14 4.58
CA VAL A 87 0.18 4.24 3.75
C VAL A 87 -0.41 5.32 4.64
N ILE A 88 0.23 6.48 4.69
CA ILE A 88 -0.15 7.62 5.53
C ILE A 88 -0.28 8.89 4.69
N SER A 89 -0.92 9.91 5.26
CA SER A 89 -0.89 11.28 4.74
C SER A 89 0.27 12.06 5.38
N LYS A 90 1.00 12.85 4.57
CA LYS A 90 2.15 13.65 5.03
C LYS A 90 1.75 14.75 6.02
N ASP A 91 0.56 15.31 5.84
CA ASP A 91 -0.01 16.36 6.68
C ASP A 91 -0.84 15.83 7.86
N ASN A 92 -0.96 14.50 7.97
CA ASN A 92 -1.77 13.81 8.98
C ASN A 92 -3.25 14.24 9.00
N LEU A 93 -3.81 14.60 7.85
CA LEU A 93 -5.23 15.02 7.72
C LEU A 93 -6.22 13.86 7.56
N LEU A 94 -5.73 12.61 7.42
CA LEU A 94 -6.62 11.46 7.42
C LEU A 94 -7.25 11.29 8.81
N ASN A 95 -8.58 11.26 8.83
CA ASN A 95 -9.35 11.00 10.05
C ASN A 95 -9.83 9.54 10.12
N LYS A 96 -10.49 9.17 11.21
CA LYS A 96 -11.00 7.82 11.45
C LYS A 96 -11.97 7.33 10.37
N ALA A 97 -12.85 8.21 9.85
CA ALA A 97 -13.78 7.83 8.79
C ALA A 97 -13.04 7.56 7.47
N HIS A 98 -12.04 8.39 7.16
CA HIS A 98 -11.19 8.22 5.97
C HIS A 98 -10.45 6.89 6.01
N VAL A 99 -9.78 6.55 7.11
CA VAL A 99 -8.99 5.30 7.15
C VAL A 99 -9.86 4.05 7.16
N LYS A 100 -11.06 4.09 7.76
CA LYS A 100 -12.04 3.00 7.63
C LYS A 100 -12.54 2.82 6.19
N TYR A 101 -12.78 3.93 5.49
CA TYR A 101 -13.13 3.88 4.07
C TYR A 101 -11.98 3.27 3.25
N LEU A 102 -10.74 3.73 3.46
CA LEU A 102 -9.56 3.22 2.78
C LEU A 102 -9.35 1.72 3.05
N GLU A 103 -9.45 1.28 4.30
CA GLU A 103 -9.33 -0.12 4.69
C GLU A 103 -10.33 -1.00 3.94
N ASN A 104 -11.61 -0.61 3.93
CA ASN A 104 -12.64 -1.33 3.19
C ASN A 104 -12.34 -1.37 1.68
N ARG A 105 -11.97 -0.23 1.08
CA ARG A 105 -11.70 -0.17 -0.37
C ARG A 105 -10.48 -1.01 -0.76
N PHE A 106 -9.38 -0.97 0.00
CA PHE A 106 -8.22 -1.83 -0.24
C PHE A 106 -8.54 -3.31 -0.02
N TYR A 107 -9.38 -3.63 0.96
CA TYR A 107 -9.87 -5.00 1.15
C TYR A 107 -10.63 -5.50 -0.09
N CYS A 108 -11.59 -4.73 -0.61
CA CYS A 108 -12.33 -5.09 -1.82
C CYS A 108 -11.39 -5.25 -3.02
N LEU A 109 -10.44 -4.32 -3.23
CA LEU A 109 -9.46 -4.41 -4.31
C LEU A 109 -8.58 -5.67 -4.20
N ALA A 110 -8.13 -6.04 -3.01
CA ALA A 110 -7.37 -7.26 -2.79
C ALA A 110 -8.21 -8.51 -3.05
N GLN A 111 -9.49 -8.49 -2.67
CA GLN A 111 -10.43 -9.58 -2.91
C GLN A 111 -10.68 -9.75 -4.42
N ASP A 112 -10.92 -8.67 -5.15
CA ASP A 112 -11.18 -8.68 -6.58
C ASP A 112 -9.94 -9.13 -7.38
N SER A 113 -8.74 -8.77 -6.91
CA SER A 113 -7.49 -9.17 -7.56
C SER A 113 -7.18 -10.66 -7.42
N GLY A 114 -7.58 -11.27 -6.29
CA GLY A 114 -7.33 -12.68 -5.98
C GLY A 114 -5.86 -13.09 -5.93
N ARG A 115 -4.92 -12.14 -5.77
CA ARG A 115 -3.48 -12.41 -5.85
C ARG A 115 -2.83 -12.85 -4.54
N ALA A 116 -3.50 -12.63 -3.44
CA ALA A 116 -3.09 -13.07 -2.11
C ALA A 116 -4.29 -13.54 -1.30
N VAL A 117 -4.07 -14.43 -0.38
CA VAL A 117 -5.09 -14.86 0.58
C VAL A 117 -5.27 -13.77 1.62
N ILE A 118 -6.47 -13.22 1.72
CA ILE A 118 -6.79 -12.23 2.75
C ILE A 118 -7.06 -12.96 4.07
N ILE A 119 -6.30 -12.60 5.11
CA ILE A 119 -6.37 -13.26 6.42
C ILE A 119 -7.14 -12.45 7.47
N ASN A 120 -7.81 -11.37 7.05
CA ASN A 120 -8.72 -10.64 7.92
C ASN A 120 -9.85 -11.57 8.43
N SER A 121 -10.09 -11.60 9.72
CA SER A 121 -11.17 -12.40 10.31
C SER A 121 -12.57 -11.90 9.97
N THR A 122 -12.69 -10.63 9.64
CA THR A 122 -13.96 -9.97 9.27
C THR A 122 -13.74 -9.00 8.13
N VAL A 123 -14.76 -8.81 7.30
CA VAL A 123 -14.76 -7.77 6.25
C VAL A 123 -14.80 -6.40 6.91
N PRO A 124 -13.86 -5.49 6.61
CA PRO A 124 -13.86 -4.14 7.16
C PRO A 124 -15.15 -3.37 6.83
N THR A 125 -15.70 -2.67 7.81
CA THR A 125 -16.91 -1.85 7.62
C THR A 125 -16.57 -0.58 6.87
N CYS A 126 -17.30 -0.30 5.77
CA CYS A 126 -17.17 0.96 5.04
C CYS A 126 -17.78 2.11 5.84
N SER A 127 -17.04 3.18 6.05
CA SER A 127 -17.58 4.41 6.63
C SER A 127 -18.30 5.26 5.57
N SER A 128 -19.38 5.92 5.98
CA SER A 128 -19.99 6.99 5.19
C SER A 128 -19.10 8.24 5.26
N ILE A 129 -18.78 8.79 4.10
CA ILE A 129 -17.98 10.01 3.92
C ILE A 129 -18.71 10.94 2.93
N SER A 130 -18.26 12.19 2.83
CA SER A 130 -18.81 13.14 1.85
C SER A 130 -18.36 12.78 0.43
N GLU A 131 -19.12 13.23 -0.59
CA GLU A 131 -18.72 13.06 -2.00
C GLU A 131 -17.35 13.69 -2.30
N TYR A 132 -17.04 14.80 -1.65
CA TYR A 132 -15.72 15.44 -1.77
C TYR A 132 -14.60 14.56 -1.22
N ASP A 133 -14.79 14.02 -0.01
CA ASP A 133 -13.82 13.10 0.61
C ASP A 133 -13.68 11.83 -0.22
N GLU A 134 -14.79 11.31 -0.78
CA GLU A 134 -14.74 10.13 -1.63
C GLU A 134 -13.88 10.36 -2.88
N ALA A 135 -14.08 11.48 -3.59
CA ALA A 135 -13.28 11.84 -4.75
C ALA A 135 -11.79 11.96 -4.40
N MET A 136 -11.45 12.63 -3.29
CA MET A 136 -10.09 12.77 -2.80
C MET A 136 -9.47 11.40 -2.44
N LEU A 137 -10.22 10.54 -1.76
CA LEU A 137 -9.72 9.22 -1.34
C LEU A 137 -9.61 8.23 -2.51
N GLN A 138 -10.41 8.36 -3.57
CA GLN A 138 -10.23 7.58 -4.80
C GLN A 138 -8.90 7.91 -5.49
N GLU A 139 -8.54 9.19 -5.58
CA GLU A 139 -7.22 9.59 -6.07
C GLU A 139 -6.10 9.08 -5.15
N PHE A 140 -6.31 9.16 -3.82
CA PHE A 140 -5.36 8.65 -2.83
C PHE A 140 -5.11 7.15 -3.02
N ILE A 141 -6.16 6.35 -3.23
CA ILE A 141 -6.10 4.91 -3.50
C ILE A 141 -5.34 4.63 -4.80
N SER A 142 -5.64 5.37 -5.88
CA SER A 142 -5.01 5.18 -7.18
C SER A 142 -3.50 5.39 -7.12
N ASN A 143 -3.05 6.45 -6.45
CA ASN A 143 -1.64 6.74 -6.23
C ASN A 143 -0.97 5.71 -5.31
N ALA A 144 -1.67 5.25 -4.28
CA ALA A 144 -1.16 4.21 -3.40
C ALA A 144 -0.98 2.88 -4.14
N ARG A 145 -1.95 2.46 -4.96
CA ARG A 145 -1.85 1.25 -5.82
C ARG A 145 -0.61 1.32 -6.73
N LEU A 146 -0.43 2.46 -7.42
CA LEU A 146 0.74 2.68 -8.29
C LEU A 146 2.05 2.44 -7.55
N LEU A 147 2.20 3.01 -6.35
CA LEU A 147 3.43 2.87 -5.58
C LEU A 147 3.61 1.48 -4.97
N VAL A 148 2.54 0.83 -4.52
CA VAL A 148 2.57 -0.56 -4.04
C VAL A 148 3.03 -1.50 -5.15
N ASN A 149 2.52 -1.30 -6.38
CA ASN A 149 2.96 -2.05 -7.56
C ASN A 149 4.43 -1.78 -7.91
N THR A 150 4.88 -0.53 -7.78
CA THR A 150 6.29 -0.15 -7.99
C THR A 150 7.23 -0.83 -7.00
N LEU A 151 6.75 -1.11 -5.78
CA LEU A 151 7.47 -1.89 -4.77
C LEU A 151 7.49 -3.40 -5.08
N GLY A 152 6.81 -3.85 -6.13
CA GLY A 152 6.75 -5.25 -6.56
C GLY A 152 5.55 -6.04 -6.00
N TYR A 153 4.68 -5.41 -5.24
CA TYR A 153 3.51 -6.05 -4.64
C TYR A 153 2.25 -5.79 -5.50
N LYS A 154 1.86 -6.76 -6.32
CA LYS A 154 0.68 -6.66 -7.21
C LYS A 154 -0.63 -7.01 -6.49
N LEU A 155 -0.83 -6.53 -5.28
CA LEU A 155 -1.93 -6.92 -4.40
C LEU A 155 -3.32 -6.49 -4.92
N PHE A 156 -3.37 -5.40 -5.69
CA PHE A 156 -4.61 -4.70 -6.01
C PHE A 156 -4.93 -4.65 -7.50
N ASP A 157 -4.14 -5.33 -8.34
CA ASP A 157 -4.33 -5.35 -9.79
C ASP A 157 -4.98 -6.64 -10.23
N THR A 158 -6.05 -6.56 -11.00
CA THR A 158 -6.66 -7.71 -11.66
C THR A 158 -5.73 -8.28 -12.73
N LEU A 159 -5.94 -9.55 -13.12
CA LEU A 159 -5.15 -10.19 -14.17
C LEU A 159 -5.27 -9.46 -15.53
N GLU A 160 -6.40 -8.83 -15.80
CA GLU A 160 -6.67 -8.08 -17.03
C GLU A 160 -5.88 -6.76 -17.09
N GLU A 161 -5.79 -6.02 -15.97
CA GLU A 161 -5.00 -4.78 -15.89
C GLU A 161 -3.50 -5.03 -16.07
N SER A 162 -3.01 -6.20 -15.67
CA SER A 162 -1.60 -6.59 -15.82
C SER A 162 -1.20 -6.87 -17.27
N SER A 163 -2.14 -7.21 -18.15
CA SER A 163 -1.88 -7.50 -19.55
C SER A 163 -1.88 -6.25 -20.44
N VAL A 164 -2.54 -5.18 -20.04
CA VAL A 164 -2.60 -3.92 -20.82
C VAL A 164 -1.28 -3.13 -20.74
N GLY A 165 -0.50 -3.29 -19.67
CA GLY A 165 0.81 -2.64 -19.52
C GLY A 165 1.92 -3.18 -20.43
N GLN A 166 1.71 -4.28 -21.17
CA GLN A 166 2.73 -4.89 -22.05
C GLN A 166 2.58 -4.56 -23.54
N GLN A 167 1.60 -3.75 -23.97
CA GLN A 167 1.36 -3.45 -25.39
C GLN A 167 1.72 -2.03 -25.86
N SER A 168 2.45 -1.24 -25.11
CA SER A 168 3.10 -0.04 -25.65
C SER A 168 4.57 -0.35 -25.99
N GLY A 169 4.77 -1.10 -27.06
CA GLY A 169 6.07 -1.15 -27.74
C GLY A 169 6.45 0.27 -28.22
N PRO A 170 7.74 0.59 -28.37
CA PRO A 170 8.16 1.92 -28.78
C PRO A 170 7.58 2.23 -30.16
N THR A 171 6.79 3.28 -30.27
CA THR A 171 6.33 3.82 -31.55
C THR A 171 7.54 4.41 -32.25
N CYS A 172 8.13 3.67 -33.20
CA CYS A 172 9.20 4.19 -34.05
C CYS A 172 8.61 5.20 -35.03
N PHE A 173 8.92 6.48 -34.87
CA PHE A 173 8.65 7.50 -35.86
C PHE A 173 9.76 7.47 -36.93
N PHE A 174 9.43 7.12 -38.16
CA PHE A 174 10.33 7.28 -39.29
C PHE A 174 10.21 8.71 -39.82
N ILE A 175 11.29 9.49 -39.74
CA ILE A 175 11.38 10.79 -40.41
C ILE A 175 11.87 10.49 -41.85
N ASN A 176 11.00 10.61 -42.86
CA ASN A 176 11.41 10.64 -44.25
C ASN A 176 12.03 12.00 -44.54
N ALA A 177 13.36 12.06 -44.65
CA ALA A 177 14.05 13.20 -45.23
C ALA A 177 13.88 13.14 -46.75
N ALA A 178 12.99 13.99 -47.29
CA ALA A 178 12.91 14.21 -48.74
C ALA A 178 14.18 15.00 -49.20
N ARG A 179 14.81 14.50 -50.25
CA ARG A 179 15.86 15.21 -50.99
C ARG A 179 15.22 16.23 -51.92
#